data_a3c5719b9eade0c6b8c911c7695a5709
#
_entry.id   a3c5719b9eade0c6b8c911c7695a5709
#
_cell.length_a   1.000
_cell.length_b   1.000
_cell.length_c   1.000
_cell.angle_alpha   90.00
_cell.angle_beta   90.00
_cell.angle_gamma   90.00
#
_symmetry.space_group_name_H-M   'P 1'
#
loop_
_entity.id
_entity.type
_entity.pdbx_description
1 polymer ?
#
loop_
_entity_poly.entity_id
_entity_poly.type
_entity_poly.pdbx_seq_one_letter_code
_entity_poly.pdbx_strand_id
1 'polypeptide(L)'
;MRPVSARRTVRLGVCVVAAAGLLTAGLAAPAFAQEQSDQLWIQAPGEQKLTPRDSTSEGSPLDIGLYHDNDNFAVTDGRLSVDISGVAGVADVTWPDNCAPTGTTAVCTVPEVPVIGEAYSPQIHLTVRAAEGAELGAKGRITYAAVATGGPDGTLEAPRDSFDTAVSVGSGPDLSLGEIAPVKNLQPGTVRTVPFAVTNKGSERSEGLTATFTASYGLDFLTEYAECAYGTSGGDDYAPMSHATCSFDQVIEPGDSFTLPTPLRVALTAHAYTERLDISIAPGNGAADLSDEDNYTIAAFGAVNTADFVAQGARVTGGAGETVTAGLGFRNDGPAWIGNLGSGDPVAVVDFTVPEGVTVTSAPADCEPRTLSGGRHPQRTGAPRYSCEMPYWALPDTTRTLPFQLRIDRVVPDATGRVMLTTGGSTPATFPFDPQPANNTAQLVVNATA
;
A
#
# COMPACT_ATOMS: atom_id res chain seq x y z
N MET A 1 -5.28 -19.05 -4.94
CA MET A 1 -6.47 -18.38 -5.48
C MET A 1 -6.08 -16.98 -5.89
N ARG A 2 -6.43 -16.52 -7.08
CA ARG A 2 -5.98 -15.22 -7.61
C ARG A 2 -6.88 -14.11 -7.06
N PRO A 3 -6.37 -12.98 -6.54
CA PRO A 3 -7.20 -11.81 -6.34
C PRO A 3 -7.43 -11.13 -7.69
N VAL A 4 -8.70 -10.90 -8.04
CA VAL A 4 -9.12 -10.18 -9.24
C VAL A 4 -9.09 -8.70 -8.93
N SER A 5 -8.11 -8.00 -9.49
CA SER A 5 -8.07 -6.54 -9.50
C SER A 5 -9.15 -6.00 -10.44
N ALA A 6 -10.20 -5.39 -9.90
CA ALA A 6 -11.25 -4.72 -10.66
C ALA A 6 -10.78 -3.30 -11.04
N ARG A 7 -10.25 -3.14 -12.26
CA ARG A 7 -10.06 -1.81 -12.85
C ARG A 7 -11.42 -1.21 -13.21
N ARG A 8 -11.83 -0.18 -12.50
CA ARG A 8 -12.96 0.67 -12.90
C ARG A 8 -12.52 1.63 -14.00
N THR A 9 -13.03 1.43 -15.20
CA THR A 9 -12.92 2.38 -16.32
C THR A 9 -13.93 3.51 -16.15
N VAL A 10 -13.45 4.71 -15.90
CA VAL A 10 -14.26 5.94 -15.96
C VAL A 10 -14.42 6.34 -17.42
N ARG A 11 -15.65 6.34 -17.94
CA ARG A 11 -15.99 6.88 -19.26
C ARG A 11 -16.21 8.38 -19.16
N LEU A 12 -15.30 9.17 -19.71
CA LEU A 12 -15.49 10.59 -19.96
C LEU A 12 -16.26 10.76 -21.29
N GLY A 13 -17.41 11.40 -21.22
CA GLY A 13 -18.18 11.84 -22.37
C GLY A 13 -17.58 13.12 -22.94
N VAL A 14 -17.25 13.09 -24.23
CA VAL A 14 -16.78 14.25 -25.00
C VAL A 14 -17.99 14.95 -25.62
N CYS A 15 -18.21 16.22 -25.23
CA CYS A 15 -19.07 17.13 -26.02
C CYS A 15 -18.18 17.99 -26.92
N VAL A 16 -18.34 17.81 -28.22
CA VAL A 16 -17.72 18.65 -29.26
C VAL A 16 -18.64 19.85 -29.52
N VAL A 17 -18.13 21.05 -29.35
CA VAL A 17 -18.72 22.26 -29.94
C VAL A 17 -17.67 22.95 -30.80
N ALA A 18 -17.96 23.02 -32.09
CA ALA A 18 -17.20 23.77 -33.08
C ALA A 18 -17.69 25.22 -33.13
N ALA A 19 -16.79 26.19 -33.05
CA ALA A 19 -17.03 27.54 -33.57
C ALA A 19 -15.70 28.18 -34.00
N ALA A 20 -15.68 28.61 -35.27
CA ALA A 20 -14.59 29.32 -35.89
C ALA A 20 -14.70 30.82 -35.65
N GLY A 21 -13.55 31.53 -35.59
CA GLY A 21 -13.51 33.01 -35.70
C GLY A 21 -12.28 33.66 -35.10
N LEU A 22 -11.45 34.17 -35.94
CA LEU A 22 -10.24 35.04 -35.77
C LEU A 22 -10.37 36.14 -34.71
N LEU A 23 -9.29 36.40 -33.94
CA LEU A 23 -8.48 37.63 -34.00
C LEU A 23 -7.46 37.70 -32.83
N THR A 24 -6.25 38.09 -33.17
CA THR A 24 -5.07 38.26 -32.33
C THR A 24 -5.23 39.34 -31.27
N ALA A 25 -5.08 38.95 -29.99
CA ALA A 25 -4.59 39.80 -28.93
C ALA A 25 -3.98 38.87 -27.85
N GLY A 26 -2.73 39.15 -27.46
CA GLY A 26 -2.04 38.37 -26.45
C GLY A 26 -2.79 38.39 -25.13
N LEU A 27 -3.49 37.31 -24.84
CA LEU A 27 -4.03 37.00 -23.55
C LEU A 27 -3.22 35.84 -22.99
N ALA A 28 -2.52 36.11 -21.89
CA ALA A 28 -2.03 35.02 -21.04
C ALA A 28 -3.20 34.05 -20.83
N ALA A 29 -3.04 32.81 -21.28
CA ALA A 29 -4.01 31.77 -20.98
C ALA A 29 -4.12 31.71 -19.45
N PRO A 30 -5.33 31.74 -18.87
CA PRO A 30 -5.47 31.44 -17.47
C PRO A 30 -4.90 30.05 -17.26
N ALA A 31 -3.95 29.91 -16.37
CA ALA A 31 -3.61 28.60 -15.84
C ALA A 31 -4.94 28.04 -15.33
N PHE A 32 -5.45 26.99 -15.97
CA PHE A 32 -6.56 26.24 -15.42
C PHE A 32 -6.04 25.70 -14.09
N ALA A 33 -6.47 26.30 -12.99
CA ALA A 33 -6.33 25.70 -11.69
C ALA A 33 -7.01 24.32 -11.82
N GLN A 34 -6.26 23.26 -11.64
CA GLN A 34 -6.80 21.92 -11.55
C GLN A 34 -7.78 22.00 -10.38
N GLU A 35 -9.07 21.77 -10.63
CA GLU A 35 -10.05 21.72 -9.54
C GLU A 35 -9.55 20.67 -8.56
N GLN A 36 -9.14 21.11 -7.38
CA GLN A 36 -8.77 20.22 -6.32
C GLN A 36 -10.06 19.62 -5.80
N SER A 37 -10.16 18.30 -5.82
CA SER A 37 -11.25 17.56 -5.20
C SER A 37 -10.80 17.00 -3.85
N ASP A 38 -11.75 16.83 -2.96
CA ASP A 38 -11.57 16.14 -1.69
C ASP A 38 -12.80 15.29 -1.43
N GLN A 39 -12.65 14.09 -0.88
CA GLN A 39 -13.75 13.16 -0.61
C GLN A 39 -13.70 12.69 0.83
N LEU A 40 -14.86 12.47 1.42
CA LEU A 40 -15.02 11.92 2.75
C LEU A 40 -15.21 10.41 2.67
N TRP A 41 -14.44 9.66 3.46
CA TRP A 41 -14.42 8.21 3.50
C TRP A 41 -14.78 7.70 4.89
N ILE A 42 -15.61 6.66 4.94
CA ILE A 42 -15.87 5.88 6.14
C ILE A 42 -15.14 4.55 6.00
N GLN A 43 -14.27 4.25 6.93
CA GLN A 43 -13.57 2.98 7.02
C GLN A 43 -14.13 2.20 8.20
N ALA A 44 -14.85 1.11 7.90
CA ALA A 44 -15.44 0.20 8.86
C ALA A 44 -15.28 -1.24 8.36
N PRO A 45 -15.28 -2.25 9.24
CA PRO A 45 -15.32 -3.65 8.85
C PRO A 45 -16.51 -3.94 7.93
N GLY A 46 -16.28 -4.70 6.85
CA GLY A 46 -17.35 -5.14 5.94
C GLY A 46 -18.26 -6.20 6.57
N GLU A 47 -17.71 -6.98 7.50
CA GLU A 47 -18.42 -8.04 8.23
C GLU A 47 -18.05 -8.01 9.71
N GLN A 48 -19.02 -8.32 10.57
CA GLN A 48 -18.86 -8.55 12.00
C GLN A 48 -19.57 -9.87 12.36
N LYS A 49 -18.80 -10.89 12.70
CA LYS A 49 -19.35 -12.15 13.19
C LYS A 49 -19.34 -12.16 14.71
N LEU A 50 -20.44 -12.53 15.29
CA LEU A 50 -20.66 -12.54 16.74
C LEU A 50 -20.88 -13.98 17.21
N THR A 51 -20.29 -14.33 18.35
CA THR A 51 -20.62 -15.58 19.03
C THR A 51 -21.98 -15.47 19.73
N PRO A 52 -22.73 -16.56 19.87
CA PRO A 52 -23.95 -16.56 20.68
C PRO A 52 -23.67 -16.02 22.09
N ARG A 53 -24.58 -15.19 22.57
CA ARG A 53 -24.43 -14.57 23.89
C ARG A 53 -24.49 -15.59 25.01
N ASP A 54 -23.46 -15.63 25.82
CA ASP A 54 -23.46 -16.29 27.12
C ASP A 54 -23.22 -15.25 28.23
N SER A 55 -23.16 -15.73 29.50
CA SER A 55 -22.97 -14.84 30.66
C SER A 55 -21.58 -14.20 30.73
N THR A 56 -20.62 -14.64 29.90
CA THR A 56 -19.22 -14.19 29.90
C THR A 56 -18.88 -13.39 28.67
N SER A 57 -19.76 -13.27 27.68
CA SER A 57 -19.52 -12.54 26.43
C SER A 57 -19.35 -11.04 26.67
N GLU A 58 -18.15 -10.53 26.51
CA GLU A 58 -17.84 -9.09 26.66
C GLU A 58 -18.26 -8.25 25.44
N GLY A 59 -18.48 -8.88 24.29
CA GLY A 59 -18.72 -8.25 23.00
C GLY A 59 -17.42 -8.02 22.20
N SER A 60 -17.57 -7.86 20.91
CA SER A 60 -16.46 -7.63 19.99
C SER A 60 -16.34 -6.14 19.64
N PRO A 61 -15.13 -5.60 19.50
CA PRO A 61 -14.93 -4.22 19.04
C PRO A 61 -15.39 -4.09 17.59
N LEU A 62 -15.96 -2.94 17.25
CA LEU A 62 -16.27 -2.50 15.90
C LEU A 62 -15.70 -1.10 15.75
N ASP A 63 -14.55 -1.02 15.13
CA ASP A 63 -13.77 0.19 15.00
C ASP A 63 -14.09 0.90 13.68
N ILE A 64 -14.41 2.19 13.74
CA ILE A 64 -14.81 2.98 12.58
C ILE A 64 -13.94 4.23 12.49
N GLY A 65 -13.34 4.46 11.32
CA GLY A 65 -12.58 5.65 11.00
C GLY A 65 -13.31 6.55 10.01
N LEU A 66 -13.15 7.86 10.18
CA LEU A 66 -13.56 8.88 9.23
C LEU A 66 -12.31 9.57 8.70
N TYR A 67 -12.17 9.67 7.38
CA TYR A 67 -10.97 10.17 6.68
C TYR A 67 -11.35 11.03 5.49
N HIS A 68 -10.41 11.87 5.00
CA HIS A 68 -10.53 12.54 3.72
C HIS A 68 -9.26 12.30 2.87
N ASP A 69 -9.26 12.61 1.56
CA ASP A 69 -8.19 12.16 0.66
C ASP A 69 -7.23 13.26 0.16
N ASN A 70 -7.44 14.53 0.53
CA ASN A 70 -6.62 15.63 0.02
C ASN A 70 -6.00 16.47 1.14
N ASP A 71 -4.68 16.32 1.35
CA ASP A 71 -3.88 17.01 2.37
C ASP A 71 -3.78 18.55 2.20
N ASN A 72 -4.27 19.10 1.09
CA ASN A 72 -4.35 20.56 0.89
C ASN A 72 -5.53 21.20 1.64
N PHE A 73 -6.42 20.40 2.21
CA PHE A 73 -7.56 20.88 3.00
C PHE A 73 -7.43 20.43 4.45
N ALA A 74 -7.87 21.32 5.35
CA ALA A 74 -8.16 20.94 6.73
C ALA A 74 -9.64 20.57 6.82
N VAL A 75 -9.93 19.36 7.31
CA VAL A 75 -11.30 18.86 7.47
C VAL A 75 -11.60 18.66 8.96
N THR A 76 -12.65 19.28 9.44
CA THR A 76 -13.03 19.32 10.87
C THR A 76 -14.51 19.05 11.06
N ASP A 77 -14.94 18.98 12.33
CA ASP A 77 -16.34 18.79 12.71
C ASP A 77 -17.00 17.56 12.05
N GLY A 78 -16.25 16.49 11.87
CA GLY A 78 -16.75 15.22 11.35
C GLY A 78 -17.90 14.69 12.21
N ARG A 79 -18.98 14.28 11.55
CA ARG A 79 -20.15 13.67 12.18
C ARG A 79 -20.48 12.38 11.44
N LEU A 80 -20.29 11.24 12.12
CA LEU A 80 -20.69 9.94 11.64
C LEU A 80 -22.07 9.58 12.22
N SER A 81 -23.04 9.36 11.36
CA SER A 81 -24.35 8.78 11.72
C SER A 81 -24.27 7.27 11.60
N VAL A 82 -24.54 6.55 12.68
CA VAL A 82 -24.60 5.10 12.74
C VAL A 82 -26.04 4.67 12.95
N ASP A 83 -26.59 3.84 12.08
CA ASP A 83 -27.94 3.26 12.20
C ASP A 83 -27.87 1.76 12.43
N ILE A 84 -28.34 1.34 13.61
CA ILE A 84 -28.39 -0.04 14.07
C ILE A 84 -29.78 -0.67 13.94
N SER A 85 -30.72 -0.01 13.28
CA SER A 85 -32.07 -0.56 13.10
C SER A 85 -32.10 -1.92 12.41
N GLY A 86 -31.13 -2.15 11.51
CA GLY A 86 -30.97 -3.40 10.76
C GLY A 86 -30.41 -4.57 11.56
N VAL A 87 -29.99 -4.38 12.81
CA VAL A 87 -29.49 -5.45 13.69
C VAL A 87 -30.41 -5.72 14.89
N ALA A 88 -31.63 -5.20 14.87
CA ALA A 88 -32.63 -5.45 15.93
C ALA A 88 -32.87 -6.96 16.11
N GLY A 89 -32.68 -7.45 17.34
CA GLY A 89 -32.78 -8.90 17.67
C GLY A 89 -31.60 -9.75 17.19
N VAL A 90 -30.61 -9.16 16.51
CA VAL A 90 -29.38 -9.82 16.09
C VAL A 90 -28.22 -9.41 16.99
N ALA A 91 -28.08 -8.12 17.23
CA ALA A 91 -26.97 -7.58 18.03
C ALA A 91 -27.43 -6.43 18.92
N ASP A 92 -26.77 -6.31 20.07
CA ASP A 92 -26.79 -5.15 20.97
C ASP A 92 -25.51 -4.34 20.75
N VAL A 93 -25.62 -3.01 20.67
CA VAL A 93 -24.48 -2.11 20.47
C VAL A 93 -24.29 -1.22 21.71
N THR A 94 -23.04 -1.18 22.19
CA THR A 94 -22.62 -0.25 23.25
C THR A 94 -21.87 0.93 22.60
N TRP A 95 -22.29 2.14 22.95
CA TRP A 95 -21.80 3.37 22.37
C TRP A 95 -20.64 3.98 23.17
N PRO A 96 -19.59 4.48 22.52
CA PRO A 96 -18.52 5.26 23.19
C PRO A 96 -19.00 6.68 23.53
N ASP A 97 -18.22 7.38 24.36
CA ASP A 97 -18.56 8.72 24.88
C ASP A 97 -18.68 9.81 23.80
N ASN A 98 -18.01 9.63 22.66
CA ASN A 98 -18.10 10.57 21.54
C ASN A 98 -19.31 10.34 20.63
N CYS A 99 -20.21 9.43 20.99
CA CYS A 99 -21.46 9.15 20.29
C CYS A 99 -22.68 9.53 21.12
N ALA A 100 -23.66 10.18 20.50
CA ALA A 100 -24.93 10.56 21.11
C ALA A 100 -26.08 9.71 20.53
N PRO A 101 -26.51 8.61 21.19
CA PRO A 101 -27.57 7.75 20.69
C PRO A 101 -28.97 8.37 20.85
N THR A 102 -29.83 8.13 19.84
CA THR A 102 -31.25 8.49 19.84
C THR A 102 -32.03 7.36 19.16
N GLY A 103 -32.68 6.53 19.92
CA GLY A 103 -33.36 5.32 19.40
C GLY A 103 -32.36 4.34 18.80
N THR A 104 -32.56 4.00 17.53
CA THR A 104 -31.67 3.08 16.79
C THR A 104 -30.54 3.78 16.03
N THR A 105 -30.38 5.07 16.17
CA THR A 105 -29.34 5.84 15.52
C THR A 105 -28.47 6.57 16.55
N ALA A 106 -27.20 6.79 16.21
CA ALA A 106 -26.33 7.68 16.97
C ALA A 106 -25.55 8.61 16.03
N VAL A 107 -25.23 9.80 16.53
CA VAL A 107 -24.28 10.69 15.87
C VAL A 107 -23.00 10.72 16.69
N CYS A 108 -21.91 10.26 16.07
CA CYS A 108 -20.57 10.27 16.67
C CYS A 108 -19.77 11.46 16.13
N THR A 109 -18.98 12.11 16.99
CA THR A 109 -18.21 13.31 16.64
C THR A 109 -16.73 12.96 16.46
N VAL A 110 -16.13 13.49 15.38
CA VAL A 110 -14.72 13.42 15.05
C VAL A 110 -14.22 14.84 14.83
N PRO A 111 -13.62 15.50 15.84
CA PRO A 111 -13.27 16.92 15.78
C PRO A 111 -12.31 17.28 14.64
N GLU A 112 -11.34 16.44 14.39
CA GLU A 112 -10.38 16.55 13.28
C GLU A 112 -10.46 15.27 12.46
N VAL A 113 -10.69 15.39 11.15
CA VAL A 113 -10.75 14.25 10.23
C VAL A 113 -9.39 14.12 9.57
N PRO A 114 -8.64 13.02 9.80
CA PRO A 114 -7.31 12.84 9.23
C PRO A 114 -7.35 12.50 7.73
N VAL A 115 -6.23 12.75 7.06
CA VAL A 115 -6.03 12.33 5.67
C VAL A 115 -5.87 10.82 5.60
N ILE A 116 -6.53 10.19 4.62
CA ILE A 116 -6.40 8.76 4.38
C ILE A 116 -4.96 8.43 3.95
N GLY A 117 -4.39 7.31 4.47
CA GLY A 117 -3.01 6.91 4.18
C GLY A 117 -2.00 7.34 5.24
N GLU A 118 -2.35 8.23 6.17
CA GLU A 118 -1.70 8.31 7.47
C GLU A 118 -2.03 7.04 8.27
N ALA A 119 -1.32 6.79 9.37
CA ALA A 119 -1.52 5.56 10.14
C ALA A 119 -3.01 5.32 10.45
N TYR A 120 -3.51 4.10 10.19
CA TYR A 120 -4.88 3.73 10.54
C TYR A 120 -5.12 3.98 12.02
N SER A 121 -6.02 4.88 12.32
CA SER A 121 -6.38 5.26 13.69
C SER A 121 -7.89 5.52 13.73
N PRO A 122 -8.71 4.49 13.98
CA PRO A 122 -10.14 4.65 14.10
C PRO A 122 -10.46 5.59 15.29
N GLN A 123 -11.46 6.43 15.11
CA GLN A 123 -11.86 7.43 16.13
C GLN A 123 -13.12 7.04 16.89
N ILE A 124 -13.83 6.01 16.44
CA ILE A 124 -15.08 5.54 17.00
C ILE A 124 -14.98 4.06 17.29
N HIS A 125 -15.12 3.69 18.57
CA HIS A 125 -14.94 2.33 19.08
C HIS A 125 -16.25 1.82 19.66
N LEU A 126 -17.07 1.19 18.82
CA LEU A 126 -18.29 0.52 19.27
C LEU A 126 -17.95 -0.85 19.88
N THR A 127 -18.79 -1.33 20.78
CA THR A 127 -18.77 -2.72 21.19
C THR A 127 -20.07 -3.38 20.74
N VAL A 128 -19.97 -4.46 19.99
CA VAL A 128 -21.11 -5.18 19.43
C VAL A 128 -21.12 -6.59 20.00
N ARG A 129 -22.27 -7.06 20.47
CA ARG A 129 -22.45 -8.44 20.96
C ARG A 129 -23.77 -9.01 20.46
N ALA A 130 -23.87 -10.32 20.35
CA ALA A 130 -25.14 -10.94 19.98
C ALA A 130 -26.28 -10.51 20.94
N ALA A 131 -27.45 -10.21 20.41
CA ALA A 131 -28.62 -9.90 21.23
C ALA A 131 -29.03 -11.10 22.09
N GLU A 132 -29.69 -10.82 23.20
CA GLU A 132 -30.21 -11.92 24.04
C GLU A 132 -31.22 -12.75 23.25
N GLY A 133 -30.99 -14.06 23.16
CA GLY A 133 -31.82 -14.99 22.41
C GLY A 133 -31.64 -14.95 20.89
N ALA A 134 -30.62 -14.24 20.37
CA ALA A 134 -30.30 -14.31 18.96
C ALA A 134 -29.92 -15.72 18.52
N GLU A 135 -30.57 -16.21 17.45
CA GLU A 135 -30.35 -17.57 16.94
C GLU A 135 -29.07 -17.64 16.09
N LEU A 136 -28.45 -18.84 16.06
CA LEU A 136 -27.35 -19.10 15.12
C LEU A 136 -27.82 -18.87 13.67
N GLY A 137 -27.01 -18.16 12.91
CA GLY A 137 -27.33 -17.78 11.54
C GLY A 137 -28.17 -16.50 11.43
N ALA A 138 -28.56 -15.84 12.54
CA ALA A 138 -29.20 -14.53 12.52
C ALA A 138 -28.27 -13.53 11.83
N LYS A 139 -28.85 -12.67 10.98
CA LYS A 139 -28.10 -11.68 10.18
C LYS A 139 -28.77 -10.32 10.27
N GLY A 140 -27.95 -9.30 10.23
CA GLY A 140 -28.37 -7.91 10.23
C GLY A 140 -27.34 -7.02 9.54
N ARG A 141 -27.55 -5.71 9.62
CA ARG A 141 -26.65 -4.73 9.01
C ARG A 141 -26.63 -3.43 9.79
N ILE A 142 -25.46 -2.89 10.03
CA ILE A 142 -25.23 -1.54 10.54
C ILE A 142 -24.88 -0.65 9.36
N THR A 143 -25.54 0.51 9.21
CA THR A 143 -25.28 1.43 8.10
C THR A 143 -24.73 2.75 8.60
N TYR A 144 -23.93 3.40 7.75
CA TYR A 144 -23.20 4.59 8.08
C TYR A 144 -23.46 5.72 7.08
N ALA A 145 -23.45 6.97 7.58
CA ALA A 145 -23.36 8.16 6.75
C ALA A 145 -22.54 9.21 7.50
N ALA A 146 -21.78 10.01 6.78
CA ALA A 146 -20.96 11.03 7.41
C ALA A 146 -21.01 12.35 6.66
N VAL A 147 -20.79 13.43 7.41
CA VAL A 147 -20.59 14.81 6.93
C VAL A 147 -19.43 15.43 7.71
N ALA A 148 -18.67 16.33 7.07
CA ALA A 148 -17.62 17.09 7.72
C ALA A 148 -17.50 18.49 7.10
N THR A 149 -16.91 19.43 7.84
CA THR A 149 -16.62 20.79 7.37
C THR A 149 -15.23 20.84 6.78
N GLY A 150 -15.09 21.26 5.52
CA GLY A 150 -13.81 21.35 4.79
C GLY A 150 -13.96 21.02 3.33
N GLY A 151 -12.80 20.74 2.68
CA GLY A 151 -12.75 20.49 1.26
C GLY A 151 -13.00 21.73 0.39
N PRO A 152 -13.04 21.58 -0.95
CA PRO A 152 -13.14 22.70 -1.88
C PRO A 152 -14.45 23.47 -1.75
N ASP A 153 -15.55 22.80 -1.41
CA ASP A 153 -16.90 23.37 -1.31
C ASP A 153 -17.32 23.72 0.14
N GLY A 154 -16.41 23.53 1.09
CA GLY A 154 -16.63 23.83 2.52
C GLY A 154 -17.41 22.77 3.29
N THR A 155 -17.92 21.73 2.62
CA THR A 155 -18.60 20.59 3.24
C THR A 155 -18.36 19.33 2.43
N LEU A 156 -18.01 18.25 3.12
CA LEU A 156 -17.85 16.93 2.55
C LEU A 156 -18.95 16.00 3.06
N GLU A 157 -19.47 15.13 2.19
CA GLU A 157 -20.47 14.13 2.53
C GLU A 157 -20.04 12.74 2.04
N ALA A 158 -20.15 11.73 2.90
CA ALA A 158 -20.03 10.34 2.53
C ALA A 158 -21.43 9.74 2.31
N PRO A 159 -21.71 9.13 1.14
CA PRO A 159 -23.04 8.66 0.79
C PRO A 159 -23.49 7.47 1.66
N ARG A 160 -24.73 7.53 2.12
CA ARG A 160 -25.32 6.57 3.08
C ARG A 160 -25.35 5.11 2.59
N ASP A 161 -25.57 4.90 1.30
CA ASP A 161 -25.76 3.56 0.74
C ASP A 161 -24.46 2.84 0.36
N SER A 162 -23.32 3.47 0.61
CA SER A 162 -22.00 2.96 0.20
C SER A 162 -21.20 2.30 1.33
N PHE A 163 -21.66 2.47 2.59
CA PHE A 163 -20.92 2.02 3.76
C PHE A 163 -21.83 1.28 4.73
N ASP A 164 -21.48 0.03 4.99
CA ASP A 164 -22.20 -0.80 5.95
C ASP A 164 -21.31 -1.90 6.52
N THR A 165 -21.72 -2.45 7.66
CA THR A 165 -21.17 -3.67 8.25
C THR A 165 -22.25 -4.74 8.29
N ALA A 166 -22.03 -5.87 7.63
CA ALA A 166 -22.87 -7.04 7.75
C ALA A 166 -22.61 -7.71 9.11
N VAL A 167 -23.65 -7.90 9.92
CA VAL A 167 -23.55 -8.54 11.23
C VAL A 167 -24.19 -9.93 11.16
N SER A 168 -23.52 -10.94 11.68
CA SER A 168 -24.08 -12.30 11.76
C SER A 168 -23.74 -12.97 13.09
N VAL A 169 -24.63 -13.86 13.57
CA VAL A 169 -24.39 -14.69 14.75
C VAL A 169 -23.99 -16.09 14.29
N GLY A 170 -22.79 -16.52 14.68
CA GLY A 170 -22.21 -17.80 14.32
C GLY A 170 -21.56 -18.50 15.49
N SER A 171 -21.30 -19.80 15.35
CA SER A 171 -20.42 -20.53 16.24
C SER A 171 -19.21 -21.03 15.48
N GLY A 172 -18.09 -21.10 16.14
CA GLY A 172 -16.83 -21.55 15.54
C GLY A 172 -15.63 -21.14 16.36
N PRO A 173 -14.42 -21.57 15.94
CA PRO A 173 -13.19 -20.97 16.43
C PRO A 173 -13.07 -19.52 15.95
N ASP A 174 -12.38 -18.69 16.72
CA ASP A 174 -12.06 -17.29 16.44
C ASP A 174 -10.62 -17.05 16.91
N LEU A 175 -9.68 -17.30 16.04
CA LEU A 175 -8.25 -17.24 16.35
C LEU A 175 -7.74 -15.81 16.17
N SER A 176 -7.08 -15.28 17.17
CA SER A 176 -6.64 -13.91 17.22
C SER A 176 -5.15 -13.80 17.48
N LEU A 177 -4.47 -12.95 16.72
CA LEU A 177 -3.10 -12.51 16.95
C LEU A 177 -3.08 -11.17 17.70
N GLY A 178 -2.11 -11.01 18.60
CA GLY A 178 -1.83 -9.71 19.22
C GLY A 178 -1.04 -8.78 18.29
N GLU A 179 -1.17 -7.48 18.49
CA GLU A 179 -0.33 -6.49 17.82
C GLU A 179 1.14 -6.61 18.25
N ILE A 180 2.04 -6.39 17.30
CA ILE A 180 3.48 -6.39 17.52
C ILE A 180 4.01 -4.97 17.28
N ALA A 181 4.49 -4.33 18.35
CA ALA A 181 5.05 -2.98 18.25
C ALA A 181 6.29 -2.95 17.34
N PRO A 182 6.40 -1.99 16.39
CA PRO A 182 7.54 -1.86 15.50
C PRO A 182 8.81 -1.51 16.26
N VAL A 183 9.94 -2.09 15.86
CA VAL A 183 11.25 -1.85 16.46
C VAL A 183 12.17 -1.15 15.48
N LYS A 184 12.74 0.00 15.87
CA LYS A 184 13.60 0.84 15.03
C LYS A 184 15.03 0.89 15.54
N ASN A 185 15.93 1.46 14.75
CA ASN A 185 17.34 1.70 15.09
C ASN A 185 18.13 0.43 15.39
N LEU A 186 17.83 -0.67 14.74
CA LEU A 186 18.55 -1.93 14.85
C LEU A 186 19.82 -1.92 13.99
N GLN A 187 20.86 -2.64 14.40
CA GLN A 187 22.01 -2.85 13.55
C GLN A 187 21.83 -4.12 12.69
N PRO A 188 22.32 -4.15 11.44
CA PRO A 188 22.46 -5.40 10.71
C PRO A 188 23.17 -6.46 11.55
N GLY A 189 22.73 -7.71 11.48
CA GLY A 189 23.20 -8.81 12.36
C GLY A 189 22.46 -8.92 13.69
N THR A 190 21.60 -7.96 14.05
CA THR A 190 20.79 -8.05 15.28
C THR A 190 19.80 -9.21 15.17
N VAL A 191 19.74 -10.02 16.23
CA VAL A 191 18.75 -11.09 16.38
C VAL A 191 17.59 -10.60 17.23
N ARG A 192 16.38 -10.88 16.78
CA ARG A 192 15.15 -10.53 17.50
C ARG A 192 14.29 -11.76 17.76
N THR A 193 13.70 -11.81 18.93
CA THR A 193 12.61 -12.73 19.24
C THR A 193 11.30 -12.02 18.87
N VAL A 194 10.49 -12.69 18.06
CA VAL A 194 9.17 -12.21 17.65
C VAL A 194 8.14 -12.84 18.59
N PRO A 195 7.34 -12.03 19.31
CA PRO A 195 6.27 -12.59 20.11
C PRO A 195 5.23 -13.24 19.19
N PHE A 196 4.78 -14.42 19.57
CA PHE A 196 3.73 -15.13 18.86
C PHE A 196 2.85 -15.84 19.90
N ALA A 197 1.63 -15.39 19.99
CA ALA A 197 0.59 -16.03 20.79
C ALA A 197 -0.72 -15.91 20.02
N VAL A 198 -1.45 -17.01 19.94
CA VAL A 198 -2.77 -17.10 19.28
C VAL A 198 -3.78 -17.46 20.32
N THR A 199 -4.83 -16.66 20.47
CA THR A 199 -5.92 -16.93 21.43
C THR A 199 -7.19 -17.28 20.66
N ASN A 200 -7.90 -18.32 21.09
CA ASN A 200 -9.21 -18.65 20.57
C ASN A 200 -10.29 -17.86 21.34
N LYS A 201 -10.81 -16.81 20.73
CA LYS A 201 -11.92 -15.98 21.27
C LYS A 201 -13.31 -16.53 20.91
N GLY A 202 -13.36 -17.58 20.09
CA GLY A 202 -14.58 -18.18 19.58
C GLY A 202 -15.37 -18.99 20.61
N SER A 203 -16.50 -19.53 20.16
CA SER A 203 -17.37 -20.39 20.96
C SER A 203 -17.06 -21.87 20.82
N GLU A 204 -16.23 -22.25 19.87
CA GLU A 204 -15.85 -23.64 19.60
C GLU A 204 -14.32 -23.77 19.59
N ARG A 205 -13.82 -24.96 19.86
CA ARG A 205 -12.40 -25.25 19.81
C ARG A 205 -11.88 -25.22 18.36
N SER A 206 -10.64 -24.85 18.19
CA SER A 206 -9.91 -25.04 16.95
C SER A 206 -9.17 -26.37 16.97
N GLU A 207 -9.40 -27.21 15.97
CA GLU A 207 -8.70 -28.49 15.76
C GLU A 207 -7.35 -28.28 15.10
N GLY A 208 -6.44 -27.62 15.80
CA GLY A 208 -5.14 -27.21 15.31
C GLY A 208 -5.08 -25.77 14.81
N LEU A 209 -3.91 -25.41 14.29
CA LEU A 209 -3.57 -24.06 13.82
C LEU A 209 -2.71 -24.17 12.58
N THR A 210 -3.05 -23.43 11.53
CA THR A 210 -2.15 -23.13 10.41
C THR A 210 -1.58 -21.74 10.60
N ALA A 211 -0.25 -21.59 10.53
CA ALA A 211 0.42 -20.30 10.61
C ALA A 211 1.36 -20.11 9.40
N THR A 212 1.30 -18.95 8.76
CA THR A 212 2.23 -18.58 7.69
C THR A 212 3.04 -17.37 8.12
N PHE A 213 4.34 -17.49 8.03
CA PHE A 213 5.32 -16.43 8.29
C PHE A 213 5.96 -16.05 6.96
N THR A 214 5.90 -14.78 6.59
CA THR A 214 6.52 -14.26 5.37
C THR A 214 7.51 -13.18 5.74
N ALA A 215 8.80 -13.46 5.58
CA ALA A 215 9.89 -12.57 5.92
C ALA A 215 10.39 -11.82 4.68
N SER A 216 10.57 -10.50 4.79
CA SER A 216 11.19 -9.67 3.77
C SER A 216 12.68 -10.04 3.57
N TYR A 217 13.25 -9.64 2.43
CA TYR A 217 14.60 -10.04 1.97
C TYR A 217 15.72 -9.82 3.01
N GLY A 218 15.58 -8.78 3.83
CA GLY A 218 16.56 -8.47 4.86
C GLY A 218 16.40 -9.25 6.17
N LEU A 219 15.54 -10.28 6.23
CA LEU A 219 15.33 -11.13 7.40
C LEU A 219 15.64 -12.59 7.11
N ASP A 220 16.36 -13.23 8.03
CA ASP A 220 16.58 -14.68 8.05
C ASP A 220 15.85 -15.32 9.24
N PHE A 221 15.18 -16.47 9.01
CA PHE A 221 14.68 -17.31 10.07
C PHE A 221 15.84 -18.02 10.78
N LEU A 222 15.91 -17.88 12.12
CA LEU A 222 16.90 -18.58 12.94
C LEU A 222 16.30 -19.75 13.72
N THR A 223 14.97 -19.79 13.85
CA THR A 223 14.25 -20.90 14.46
C THR A 223 13.55 -21.66 13.35
N GLU A 224 13.76 -22.95 13.30
CA GLU A 224 13.04 -23.86 12.42
C GLU A 224 12.19 -24.81 13.24
N TYR A 225 10.97 -25.07 12.80
CA TYR A 225 10.02 -25.99 13.41
C TYR A 225 9.78 -27.18 12.49
N ALA A 226 9.67 -28.38 13.06
CA ALA A 226 9.43 -29.60 12.30
C ALA A 226 8.04 -29.60 11.61
N GLU A 227 7.11 -28.84 12.17
CA GLU A 227 5.73 -28.65 11.69
C GLU A 227 5.64 -27.70 10.51
N CYS A 228 6.76 -27.09 10.07
CA CYS A 228 6.79 -26.07 9.04
C CYS A 228 7.46 -26.54 7.75
N ALA A 229 6.88 -26.13 6.64
CA ALA A 229 7.52 -26.16 5.33
C ALA A 229 8.11 -24.80 5.01
N TYR A 230 9.40 -24.77 4.67
CA TYR A 230 10.14 -23.56 4.35
C TYR A 230 10.33 -23.41 2.84
N GLY A 231 10.33 -22.18 2.35
CA GLY A 231 10.51 -21.86 0.96
C GLY A 231 10.85 -20.39 0.73
N THR A 232 11.10 -20.06 -0.53
CA THR A 232 11.30 -18.69 -0.98
C THR A 232 10.37 -18.39 -2.14
N SER A 233 9.95 -17.15 -2.26
CA SER A 233 9.28 -16.63 -3.44
C SER A 233 10.04 -15.42 -3.96
N GLY A 234 9.69 -14.96 -5.15
CA GLY A 234 10.34 -13.84 -5.82
C GLY A 234 10.46 -14.13 -7.32
N GLY A 235 11.00 -13.19 -8.05
CA GLY A 235 11.20 -13.27 -9.49
C GLY A 235 11.35 -11.89 -10.09
N ASP A 236 11.13 -11.78 -11.40
CA ASP A 236 11.25 -10.48 -12.08
C ASP A 236 10.16 -9.47 -11.67
N ASP A 237 8.99 -9.98 -11.24
CA ASP A 237 7.82 -9.17 -10.91
C ASP A 237 7.54 -9.05 -9.40
N TYR A 238 8.25 -9.81 -8.56
CA TYR A 238 7.99 -9.86 -7.12
C TYR A 238 9.28 -9.79 -6.31
N ALA A 239 9.25 -9.02 -5.22
CA ALA A 239 10.35 -8.98 -4.27
C ALA A 239 10.66 -10.38 -3.72
N PRO A 240 11.93 -10.76 -3.55
CA PRO A 240 12.27 -12.00 -2.91
C PRO A 240 11.86 -11.99 -1.44
N MET A 241 11.17 -13.04 -1.02
CA MET A 241 10.66 -13.26 0.33
C MET A 241 10.96 -14.68 0.78
N SER A 242 11.17 -14.89 2.07
CA SER A 242 11.27 -16.22 2.67
C SER A 242 9.95 -16.57 3.37
N HIS A 243 9.52 -17.81 3.25
CA HIS A 243 8.24 -18.28 3.82
C HIS A 243 8.45 -19.48 4.72
N ALA A 244 7.65 -19.54 5.80
CA ALA A 244 7.43 -20.73 6.60
C ALA A 244 5.93 -20.94 6.76
N THR A 245 5.40 -22.06 6.25
CA THR A 245 4.01 -22.45 6.43
C THR A 245 3.96 -23.65 7.37
N CYS A 246 3.31 -23.48 8.51
CA CYS A 246 3.29 -24.39 9.62
C CYS A 246 1.88 -24.94 9.88
N SER A 247 1.79 -26.20 10.28
CA SER A 247 0.54 -26.85 10.72
C SER A 247 0.76 -27.49 12.08
N PHE A 248 0.12 -26.95 13.10
CA PHE A 248 0.19 -27.45 14.48
C PHE A 248 -1.11 -28.17 14.82
N ASP A 249 -1.00 -29.40 15.34
CA ASP A 249 -2.17 -30.26 15.67
C ASP A 249 -2.74 -29.95 17.07
N GLN A 250 -2.15 -29.00 17.81
CA GLN A 250 -2.61 -28.67 19.15
C GLN A 250 -4.01 -28.07 19.11
N VAL A 251 -4.96 -28.71 19.80
CA VAL A 251 -6.32 -28.19 20.01
C VAL A 251 -6.24 -26.91 20.85
N ILE A 252 -6.98 -25.88 20.46
CA ILE A 252 -7.08 -24.62 21.18
C ILE A 252 -8.56 -24.45 21.60
N GLU A 253 -8.84 -24.70 22.89
CA GLU A 253 -10.19 -24.54 23.43
C GLU A 253 -10.59 -23.05 23.50
N PRO A 254 -11.89 -22.72 23.55
CA PRO A 254 -12.35 -21.34 23.77
C PRO A 254 -11.70 -20.70 25.00
N GLY A 255 -11.10 -19.54 24.84
CA GLY A 255 -10.38 -18.81 25.87
C GLY A 255 -8.92 -19.25 26.08
N ASP A 256 -8.49 -20.37 25.51
CA ASP A 256 -7.10 -20.81 25.58
C ASP A 256 -6.21 -20.13 24.54
N SER A 257 -4.90 -20.20 24.80
CA SER A 257 -3.89 -19.64 23.91
C SER A 257 -2.86 -20.69 23.49
N PHE A 258 -2.45 -20.61 22.23
CA PHE A 258 -1.32 -21.35 21.67
C PHE A 258 -0.09 -20.47 21.65
N THR A 259 1.07 -21.04 21.97
CA THR A 259 2.39 -20.44 21.78
C THR A 259 3.32 -21.41 21.08
N LEU A 260 4.30 -20.90 20.32
CA LEU A 260 5.26 -21.77 19.65
C LEU A 260 6.11 -22.55 20.66
N PRO A 261 6.49 -23.81 20.35
CA PRO A 261 7.25 -24.68 21.26
C PRO A 261 8.63 -24.09 21.62
N THR A 262 9.20 -23.30 20.75
CA THR A 262 10.41 -22.48 20.97
C THR A 262 10.17 -21.07 20.46
N PRO A 263 10.78 -20.02 21.04
CA PRO A 263 10.58 -18.67 20.56
C PRO A 263 10.99 -18.48 19.11
N LEU A 264 10.14 -17.85 18.31
CA LEU A 264 10.45 -17.47 16.93
C LEU A 264 11.54 -16.40 16.94
N ARG A 265 12.66 -16.69 16.28
CA ARG A 265 13.80 -15.77 16.19
C ARG A 265 14.12 -15.48 14.73
N VAL A 266 14.33 -14.20 14.44
CA VAL A 266 14.80 -13.72 13.15
C VAL A 266 16.09 -12.93 13.30
N ALA A 267 16.94 -12.94 12.28
CA ALA A 267 18.12 -12.09 12.20
C ALA A 267 17.94 -11.05 11.10
N LEU A 268 18.34 -9.81 11.38
CA LEU A 268 18.49 -8.79 10.37
C LEU A 268 19.78 -9.09 9.59
N THR A 269 19.68 -9.29 8.29
CA THR A 269 20.85 -9.54 7.42
C THR A 269 21.67 -8.26 7.21
N ALA A 270 22.82 -8.37 6.54
CA ALA A 270 23.60 -7.21 6.11
C ALA A 270 22.82 -6.28 5.16
N HIS A 271 21.75 -6.79 4.55
CA HIS A 271 20.93 -6.08 3.57
C HIS A 271 19.68 -5.42 4.17
N ALA A 272 19.42 -5.60 5.45
CA ALA A 272 18.23 -5.05 6.10
C ALA A 272 18.21 -3.52 6.09
N TYR A 273 17.04 -2.93 5.83
CA TYR A 273 16.74 -1.51 5.99
C TYR A 273 15.37 -1.31 6.64
N THR A 274 14.29 -1.55 5.92
CA THR A 274 12.93 -1.55 6.44
C THR A 274 12.34 -2.92 6.19
N GLU A 275 12.29 -3.70 7.26
CA GLU A 275 11.92 -5.10 7.20
C GLU A 275 10.58 -5.36 7.85
N ARG A 276 9.92 -6.39 7.35
CA ARG A 276 8.67 -6.88 7.93
C ARG A 276 8.62 -8.40 7.92
N LEU A 277 8.06 -8.94 8.97
CA LEU A 277 7.62 -10.31 9.05
C LEU A 277 6.09 -10.28 9.11
N ASP A 278 5.46 -10.69 8.04
CA ASP A 278 4.01 -10.87 7.96
C ASP A 278 3.65 -12.20 8.60
N ILE A 279 2.67 -12.19 9.48
CA ILE A 279 2.20 -13.37 10.20
C ILE A 279 0.70 -13.50 9.97
N SER A 280 0.28 -14.61 9.39
CA SER A 280 -1.13 -14.95 9.23
C SER A 280 -1.44 -16.30 9.82
N ILE A 281 -2.65 -16.45 10.35
CA ILE A 281 -3.13 -17.69 10.97
C ILE A 281 -4.48 -18.10 10.40
N ALA A 282 -4.80 -19.35 10.57
CA ALA A 282 -6.15 -19.90 10.32
C ALA A 282 -6.38 -21.12 11.22
N PRO A 283 -7.63 -21.44 11.56
CA PRO A 283 -7.96 -22.69 12.24
C PRO A 283 -7.47 -23.91 11.47
N GLY A 284 -7.10 -24.96 12.20
CA GLY A 284 -6.70 -26.23 11.61
C GLY A 284 -7.86 -26.91 10.87
N ASN A 285 -7.53 -27.95 10.09
CA ASN A 285 -8.49 -28.77 9.33
C ASN A 285 -9.38 -28.00 8.34
N GLY A 286 -9.02 -26.74 7.99
CA GLY A 286 -9.78 -25.91 7.07
C GLY A 286 -11.11 -25.41 7.64
N ALA A 287 -11.29 -25.39 8.96
CA ALA A 287 -12.43 -24.75 9.58
C ALA A 287 -12.44 -23.24 9.27
N ALA A 288 -13.63 -22.67 9.15
CA ALA A 288 -13.76 -21.22 8.98
C ALA A 288 -13.54 -20.52 10.32
N ASP A 289 -12.79 -19.43 10.30
CA ASP A 289 -12.66 -18.52 11.42
C ASP A 289 -13.89 -17.60 11.53
N LEU A 290 -14.26 -17.21 12.74
CA LEU A 290 -15.38 -16.28 12.93
C LEU A 290 -14.99 -14.85 12.56
N SER A 291 -13.71 -14.44 12.75
CA SER A 291 -13.20 -13.13 12.36
C SER A 291 -11.84 -13.27 11.72
N ASP A 292 -11.74 -12.95 10.43
CA ASP A 292 -10.46 -12.99 9.71
C ASP A 292 -9.60 -11.71 9.95
N GLU A 293 -10.17 -10.69 10.59
CA GLU A 293 -9.53 -9.36 10.71
C GLU A 293 -8.35 -9.36 11.68
N ASP A 294 -8.42 -10.17 12.74
CA ASP A 294 -7.35 -10.31 13.73
C ASP A 294 -6.49 -11.58 13.53
N ASN A 295 -6.63 -12.21 12.37
CA ASN A 295 -5.81 -13.34 11.93
C ASN A 295 -4.49 -12.94 11.27
N TYR A 296 -4.17 -11.66 11.25
CA TYR A 296 -2.99 -11.11 10.61
C TYR A 296 -2.32 -10.05 11.48
N THR A 297 -0.98 -10.11 11.54
CA THR A 297 -0.18 -9.07 12.20
C THR A 297 1.16 -8.91 11.48
N ILE A 298 1.83 -7.79 11.73
CA ILE A 298 3.15 -7.47 11.16
C ILE A 298 4.13 -7.19 12.29
N ALA A 299 5.26 -7.89 12.29
CA ALA A 299 6.42 -7.45 13.05
C ALA A 299 7.34 -6.62 12.15
N ALA A 300 7.42 -5.30 12.40
CA ALA A 300 8.19 -4.37 11.60
C ALA A 300 9.53 -4.02 12.28
N PHE A 301 10.62 -3.99 11.47
CA PHE A 301 11.98 -3.73 11.94
C PHE A 301 12.65 -2.67 11.07
N GLY A 302 13.15 -1.59 11.70
CA GLY A 302 13.96 -0.56 11.03
C GLY A 302 15.43 -0.74 11.36
N ALA A 303 16.27 -0.95 10.33
CA ALA A 303 17.71 -1.06 10.48
C ALA A 303 18.43 0.28 10.25
N VAL A 304 19.53 0.51 10.97
CA VAL A 304 20.46 1.60 10.67
C VAL A 304 21.40 1.11 9.57
N ASN A 305 21.04 1.37 8.33
CA ASN A 305 21.76 0.93 7.14
C ASN A 305 21.58 1.97 6.01
N THR A 306 22.27 1.78 4.90
CA THR A 306 22.21 2.67 3.72
C THR A 306 22.08 1.86 2.44
N ALA A 307 21.36 2.41 1.47
CA ALA A 307 21.42 2.01 0.07
C ALA A 307 21.99 3.18 -0.73
N ASP A 308 22.62 2.90 -1.87
CA ASP A 308 23.21 3.91 -2.75
C ASP A 308 22.60 3.73 -4.16
N PHE A 309 21.62 4.57 -4.48
CA PHE A 309 20.98 4.56 -5.79
C PHE A 309 21.79 5.37 -6.78
N VAL A 310 22.15 4.77 -7.91
CA VAL A 310 23.01 5.37 -8.94
C VAL A 310 22.26 5.40 -10.26
N ALA A 311 22.08 6.58 -10.84
CA ALA A 311 21.57 6.72 -12.20
C ALA A 311 22.61 6.22 -13.23
N GLN A 312 22.16 5.45 -14.21
CA GLN A 312 23.04 4.95 -15.27
C GLN A 312 22.75 5.64 -16.59
N GLY A 313 23.76 6.34 -17.11
CA GLY A 313 23.79 6.93 -18.43
C GLY A 313 24.45 6.00 -19.47
N ALA A 314 24.58 6.50 -20.69
CA ALA A 314 25.22 5.77 -21.78
C ALA A 314 26.03 6.70 -22.69
N ARG A 315 26.97 6.13 -23.47
CA ARG A 315 27.64 6.78 -24.59
C ARG A 315 27.36 5.98 -25.86
N VAL A 316 26.81 6.63 -26.88
CA VAL A 316 26.50 6.02 -28.16
C VAL A 316 27.01 6.87 -29.32
N THR A 317 27.34 6.26 -30.46
CA THR A 317 27.83 6.95 -31.65
C THR A 317 27.11 6.39 -32.86
N GLY A 318 26.75 7.26 -33.81
CA GLY A 318 26.14 6.88 -35.07
C GLY A 318 26.00 8.07 -36.02
N GLY A 319 25.79 7.79 -37.30
CA GLY A 319 25.54 8.77 -38.36
C GLY A 319 24.06 9.20 -38.43
N ALA A 320 23.80 10.24 -39.21
CA ALA A 320 22.43 10.69 -39.47
C ALA A 320 21.62 9.58 -40.18
N GLY A 321 20.42 9.31 -39.66
CA GLY A 321 19.54 8.24 -40.12
C GLY A 321 19.78 6.88 -39.45
N GLU A 322 20.88 6.70 -38.74
CA GLU A 322 21.17 5.44 -38.01
C GLU A 322 20.36 5.32 -36.72
N THR A 323 20.06 4.08 -36.35
CA THR A 323 19.42 3.73 -35.09
C THR A 323 20.44 3.04 -34.18
N VAL A 324 20.59 3.54 -32.96
CA VAL A 324 21.49 2.99 -31.94
C VAL A 324 20.71 2.63 -30.70
N THR A 325 21.23 1.68 -29.90
CA THR A 325 20.63 1.29 -28.62
C THR A 325 21.38 1.98 -27.48
N ALA A 326 20.65 2.70 -26.63
CA ALA A 326 21.16 3.23 -25.38
C ALA A 326 20.58 2.46 -24.20
N GLY A 327 21.41 1.82 -23.40
CA GLY A 327 21.04 1.20 -22.11
C GLY A 327 21.11 2.27 -21.02
N LEU A 328 19.98 2.81 -20.63
CA LEU A 328 19.85 3.69 -19.47
C LEU A 328 19.32 2.89 -18.28
N GLY A 329 19.40 3.44 -17.07
CA GLY A 329 18.82 2.70 -15.96
C GLY A 329 19.24 3.19 -14.58
N PHE A 330 19.21 2.26 -13.64
CA PHE A 330 19.68 2.52 -12.28
C PHE A 330 20.37 1.30 -11.69
N ARG A 331 21.12 1.53 -10.63
CA ARG A 331 21.80 0.50 -9.84
C ARG A 331 21.67 0.86 -8.36
N ASN A 332 21.58 -0.15 -7.50
CA ASN A 332 21.73 0.00 -6.05
C ASN A 332 23.13 -0.52 -5.67
N ASP A 333 24.04 0.37 -5.30
CA ASP A 333 25.43 0.07 -4.87
C ASP A 333 25.57 -0.01 -3.35
N GLY A 334 24.48 0.19 -2.62
CA GLY A 334 24.52 0.16 -1.16
C GLY A 334 24.38 -1.25 -0.61
N PRO A 335 24.71 -1.48 0.67
CA PRO A 335 24.54 -2.77 1.30
C PRO A 335 23.07 -3.13 1.51
N ALA A 336 22.18 -2.14 1.71
CA ALA A 336 20.77 -2.40 1.96
C ALA A 336 19.98 -2.63 0.66
N TRP A 337 19.01 -3.53 0.74
CA TRP A 337 17.92 -3.54 -0.22
C TRP A 337 16.88 -2.48 0.15
N ILE A 338 16.10 -2.03 -0.81
CA ILE A 338 14.96 -1.14 -0.58
C ILE A 338 13.71 -1.85 -1.11
N GLY A 339 12.71 -1.97 -0.26
CA GLY A 339 11.41 -2.55 -0.61
C GLY A 339 10.27 -1.69 -0.10
N ASN A 340 9.33 -1.35 -0.99
CA ASN A 340 8.07 -0.70 -0.63
C ASN A 340 6.97 -1.77 -0.54
N LEU A 341 7.02 -2.58 0.51
CA LEU A 341 6.12 -3.71 0.71
C LEU A 341 4.73 -3.29 1.25
N GLY A 342 4.55 -2.04 1.61
CA GLY A 342 3.28 -1.51 2.12
C GLY A 342 2.33 -1.15 0.98
N SER A 343 2.68 -0.16 0.15
CA SER A 343 1.85 0.31 -0.96
C SER A 343 2.13 -0.42 -2.29
N GLY A 344 3.33 -0.98 -2.46
CA GLY A 344 3.76 -1.55 -3.73
C GLY A 344 4.12 -0.50 -4.79
N ASP A 345 4.26 0.77 -4.38
CA ASP A 345 4.67 1.83 -5.29
C ASP A 345 6.16 1.70 -5.68
N PRO A 346 6.55 2.19 -6.87
CA PRO A 346 7.93 2.17 -7.31
C PRO A 346 8.89 2.80 -6.30
N VAL A 347 10.03 2.16 -6.03
CA VAL A 347 11.05 2.72 -5.11
C VAL A 347 11.74 3.95 -5.67
N ALA A 348 11.72 4.13 -6.98
CA ALA A 348 12.21 5.30 -7.70
C ALA A 348 11.62 5.33 -9.13
N VAL A 349 11.78 6.47 -9.80
CA VAL A 349 11.48 6.66 -11.21
C VAL A 349 12.74 7.10 -11.92
N VAL A 350 13.10 6.42 -13.02
CA VAL A 350 14.19 6.87 -13.92
C VAL A 350 13.60 7.83 -14.92
N ASP A 351 14.00 9.09 -14.83
CA ASP A 351 13.58 10.15 -15.74
C ASP A 351 14.66 10.44 -16.77
N PHE A 352 14.29 10.38 -18.05
CA PHE A 352 15.22 10.58 -19.17
C PHE A 352 14.76 11.70 -20.08
N THR A 353 15.61 12.71 -20.28
CA THR A 353 15.42 13.78 -21.28
C THR A 353 16.22 13.43 -22.54
N VAL A 354 15.55 13.41 -23.69
CA VAL A 354 16.13 13.01 -24.97
C VAL A 354 17.11 14.09 -25.47
N PRO A 355 18.33 13.70 -25.94
CA PRO A 355 19.31 14.64 -26.49
C PRO A 355 18.81 15.36 -27.77
N GLU A 356 19.36 16.52 -28.04
CA GLU A 356 19.12 17.25 -29.31
C GLU A 356 19.55 16.42 -30.54
N GLY A 357 18.76 16.47 -31.60
CA GLY A 357 19.04 15.75 -32.86
C GLY A 357 18.79 14.26 -32.83
N VAL A 358 18.08 13.78 -31.79
CA VAL A 358 17.78 12.36 -31.58
C VAL A 358 16.27 12.17 -31.38
N THR A 359 15.72 11.09 -31.95
CA THR A 359 14.33 10.68 -31.74
C THR A 359 14.29 9.27 -31.16
N VAL A 360 13.54 9.07 -30.08
CA VAL A 360 13.26 7.73 -29.54
C VAL A 360 12.27 7.00 -30.46
N THR A 361 12.70 5.88 -31.02
CA THR A 361 11.88 5.03 -31.91
C THR A 361 11.28 3.81 -31.18
N SER A 362 11.88 3.42 -30.04
CA SER A 362 11.33 2.42 -29.13
C SER A 362 11.75 2.73 -27.71
N ALA A 363 10.80 2.69 -26.79
CA ALA A 363 11.02 2.81 -25.35
C ALA A 363 10.53 1.55 -24.62
N PRO A 364 11.17 1.16 -23.50
CA PRO A 364 10.72 0.06 -22.64
C PRO A 364 9.25 0.18 -22.22
N ALA A 365 8.60 -0.93 -21.91
CA ALA A 365 7.17 -0.96 -21.58
C ALA A 365 6.84 -0.12 -20.35
N ASP A 366 7.73 -0.13 -19.36
CA ASP A 366 7.59 0.58 -18.08
C ASP A 366 7.92 2.08 -18.18
N CYS A 367 8.23 2.59 -19.38
CA CYS A 367 8.55 3.99 -19.62
C CYS A 367 7.37 4.73 -20.26
N GLU A 368 6.87 5.75 -19.60
CA GLU A 368 5.83 6.64 -20.13
C GLU A 368 6.43 7.85 -20.86
N PRO A 369 5.89 8.18 -22.04
CA PRO A 369 6.32 9.36 -22.79
C PRO A 369 5.77 10.63 -22.12
N ARG A 370 6.64 11.62 -21.93
CA ARG A 370 6.32 12.88 -21.26
C ARG A 370 6.68 14.09 -22.14
N THR A 371 5.98 15.19 -21.96
CA THR A 371 6.41 16.52 -22.46
C THR A 371 7.57 17.03 -21.59
N LEU A 372 8.28 18.05 -22.03
CA LEU A 372 9.33 18.68 -21.21
C LEU A 372 8.80 19.28 -19.90
N SER A 373 7.54 19.71 -19.89
CA SER A 373 6.85 20.20 -18.68
C SER A 373 6.35 19.09 -17.76
N GLY A 374 6.53 17.79 -18.12
CA GLY A 374 6.13 16.64 -17.32
C GLY A 374 4.75 16.07 -17.63
N GLY A 375 3.91 16.74 -18.43
CA GLY A 375 2.63 16.23 -18.87
C GLY A 375 2.77 15.00 -19.78
N ARG A 376 1.69 14.22 -19.94
CA ARG A 376 1.69 13.05 -20.82
C ARG A 376 1.88 13.45 -22.27
N HIS A 377 2.79 12.79 -22.99
CA HIS A 377 2.95 12.94 -24.43
C HIS A 377 1.99 11.99 -25.16
N PRO A 378 1.30 12.43 -26.24
CA PRO A 378 0.25 11.62 -26.90
C PRO A 378 0.78 10.38 -27.62
N GLN A 379 2.05 10.39 -28.03
CA GLN A 379 2.68 9.29 -28.75
C GLN A 379 3.75 8.64 -27.91
N ARG A 380 3.84 7.31 -27.95
CA ARG A 380 4.84 6.53 -27.21
C ARG A 380 6.27 6.75 -27.73
N THR A 381 6.44 7.10 -28.98
CA THR A 381 7.72 7.38 -29.64
C THR A 381 7.85 8.86 -29.96
N GLY A 382 9.09 9.36 -30.08
CA GLY A 382 9.34 10.76 -30.41
C GLY A 382 9.06 11.77 -29.30
N ALA A 383 8.74 11.30 -28.08
CA ALA A 383 8.58 12.18 -26.94
C ALA A 383 9.94 12.78 -26.52
N PRO A 384 9.98 14.03 -26.04
CA PRO A 384 11.21 14.68 -25.62
C PRO A 384 11.71 14.23 -24.24
N ARG A 385 10.88 13.52 -23.48
CA ARG A 385 11.17 13.01 -22.14
C ARG A 385 10.45 11.70 -21.91
N TYR A 386 11.02 10.82 -21.07
CA TYR A 386 10.44 9.55 -20.63
C TYR A 386 10.58 9.41 -19.12
N SER A 387 9.57 8.85 -18.50
CA SER A 387 9.51 8.55 -17.07
C SER A 387 9.27 7.05 -16.91
N CYS A 388 10.25 6.34 -16.35
CA CYS A 388 10.25 4.88 -16.25
C CYS A 388 10.13 4.48 -14.78
N GLU A 389 9.03 3.84 -14.43
CA GLU A 389 8.82 3.33 -13.08
C GLU A 389 9.76 2.16 -12.81
N MET A 390 10.39 2.19 -11.64
CA MET A 390 11.16 1.07 -11.13
C MET A 390 10.22 0.07 -10.43
N PRO A 391 10.64 -1.17 -10.18
CA PRO A 391 9.89 -2.05 -9.30
C PRO A 391 9.69 -1.43 -7.91
N TYR A 392 8.74 -1.96 -7.16
CA TYR A 392 8.56 -1.60 -5.74
C TYR A 392 9.69 -2.12 -4.83
N TRP A 393 10.76 -2.66 -5.41
CA TRP A 393 11.95 -3.16 -4.71
C TRP A 393 13.22 -3.02 -5.53
N ALA A 394 14.35 -2.89 -4.85
CA ALA A 394 15.70 -2.84 -5.43
C ALA A 394 16.68 -3.58 -4.53
N LEU A 395 17.25 -4.68 -5.03
CA LEU A 395 18.28 -5.45 -4.31
C LEU A 395 19.64 -4.74 -4.37
N PRO A 396 20.52 -4.97 -3.36
CA PRO A 396 21.89 -4.48 -3.42
C PRO A 396 22.65 -5.14 -4.58
N ASP A 397 23.64 -4.46 -5.10
CA ASP A 397 24.51 -4.90 -6.20
C ASP A 397 23.74 -5.29 -7.49
N THR A 398 22.51 -4.82 -7.66
CA THR A 398 21.70 -5.10 -8.85
C THR A 398 21.60 -3.88 -9.75
N THR A 399 21.59 -4.17 -11.06
CA THR A 399 21.43 -3.17 -12.12
C THR A 399 20.18 -3.47 -12.92
N ARG A 400 19.34 -2.47 -13.14
CA ARG A 400 18.24 -2.53 -14.11
C ARG A 400 18.56 -1.65 -15.31
N THR A 401 18.61 -2.25 -16.50
CA THR A 401 18.87 -1.55 -17.75
C THR A 401 17.59 -1.39 -18.55
N LEU A 402 17.36 -0.17 -19.02
CA LEU A 402 16.23 0.26 -19.84
C LEU A 402 16.73 0.51 -21.27
N PRO A 403 16.55 -0.42 -22.22
CA PRO A 403 17.05 -0.29 -23.59
C PRO A 403 16.17 0.64 -24.42
N PHE A 404 16.65 1.82 -24.76
CA PHE A 404 16.01 2.74 -25.69
C PHE A 404 16.60 2.58 -27.09
N GLN A 405 15.74 2.51 -28.13
CA GLN A 405 16.16 2.63 -29.52
C GLN A 405 16.08 4.10 -29.93
N LEU A 406 17.22 4.64 -30.37
CA LEU A 406 17.39 6.04 -30.68
C LEU A 406 17.79 6.19 -32.15
N ARG A 407 16.97 6.90 -32.95
CA ARG A 407 17.36 7.32 -34.29
C ARG A 407 18.08 8.68 -34.20
N ILE A 408 19.25 8.75 -34.82
CA ILE A 408 20.01 9.99 -34.93
C ILE A 408 19.48 10.73 -36.17
N ASP A 409 18.66 11.75 -35.98
CA ASP A 409 18.09 12.52 -37.08
C ASP A 409 19.11 13.49 -37.66
N ARG A 410 19.99 14.01 -36.79
CA ARG A 410 21.07 14.94 -37.14
C ARG A 410 22.25 14.71 -36.19
N VAL A 411 23.45 14.63 -36.74
CA VAL A 411 24.65 14.51 -35.92
C VAL A 411 24.92 15.88 -35.23
N VAL A 412 24.78 15.85 -33.91
CA VAL A 412 25.14 16.96 -33.01
C VAL A 412 26.27 16.45 -32.12
N PRO A 413 27.49 17.00 -32.23
CA PRO A 413 28.60 16.59 -31.39
C PRO A 413 28.28 16.82 -29.92
N ASP A 414 28.62 15.86 -29.05
CA ASP A 414 28.42 15.90 -27.61
C ASP A 414 26.96 16.16 -27.17
N ALA A 415 25.97 15.79 -28.02
CA ALA A 415 24.58 15.95 -27.64
C ALA A 415 24.27 15.16 -26.35
N THR A 416 23.76 15.84 -25.36
CA THR A 416 23.52 15.24 -24.04
C THR A 416 22.03 15.21 -23.67
N GLY A 417 21.59 14.10 -23.12
CA GLY A 417 20.33 13.93 -22.43
C GLY A 417 20.57 13.62 -20.96
N ARG A 418 19.76 14.21 -20.08
CA ARG A 418 19.85 13.95 -18.65
C ARG A 418 19.11 12.66 -18.28
N VAL A 419 19.73 11.84 -17.44
CA VAL A 419 19.13 10.68 -16.79
C VAL A 419 19.16 10.96 -15.29
N MET A 420 18.05 10.86 -14.59
CA MET A 420 18.00 11.14 -13.16
C MET A 420 17.01 10.23 -12.45
N LEU A 421 17.26 9.95 -11.19
CA LEU A 421 16.33 9.26 -10.30
C LEU A 421 15.45 10.29 -9.61
N THR A 422 14.14 10.04 -9.60
CA THR A 422 13.13 10.91 -8.99
C THR A 422 12.12 10.08 -8.20
N THR A 423 11.28 10.76 -7.42
CA THR A 423 10.07 10.20 -6.78
C THR A 423 8.80 10.56 -7.56
N GLY A 424 8.92 10.72 -8.91
CA GLY A 424 7.83 11.16 -9.78
C GLY A 424 7.85 12.65 -10.14
N GLY A 425 8.81 13.43 -9.61
CA GLY A 425 8.98 14.86 -9.89
C GLY A 425 9.92 15.18 -11.06
N SER A 426 10.22 16.47 -11.27
CA SER A 426 11.15 16.98 -12.29
C SER A 426 12.55 17.31 -11.77
N THR A 427 12.80 17.07 -10.49
CA THR A 427 14.09 17.26 -9.81
C THR A 427 14.67 15.93 -9.36
N PRO A 428 16.01 15.79 -9.25
CA PRO A 428 16.61 14.60 -8.66
C PRO A 428 16.09 14.39 -7.24
N ALA A 429 15.75 13.14 -6.90
CA ALA A 429 15.29 12.80 -5.56
C ALA A 429 16.46 12.79 -4.57
N THR A 430 16.15 13.17 -3.33
CA THR A 430 16.99 12.90 -2.17
C THR A 430 16.32 11.77 -1.38
N PHE A 431 16.92 10.60 -1.43
CA PHE A 431 16.40 9.45 -0.68
C PHE A 431 17.03 9.46 0.73
N PRO A 432 16.24 9.27 1.80
CA PRO A 432 16.76 9.29 3.18
C PRO A 432 17.81 8.21 3.46
N PHE A 433 17.81 7.12 2.69
CA PHE A 433 18.73 6.00 2.81
C PHE A 433 20.01 6.15 1.98
N ASP A 434 20.04 7.14 1.06
CA ASP A 434 21.11 7.32 0.08
C ASP A 434 22.11 8.40 0.54
N PRO A 435 23.34 8.01 0.91
CA PRO A 435 24.35 8.95 1.37
C PRO A 435 25.03 9.74 0.23
N GLN A 436 24.80 9.38 -1.04
CA GLN A 436 25.46 9.96 -2.21
C GLN A 436 24.48 10.49 -3.28
N PRO A 437 23.58 11.39 -2.97
CA PRO A 437 22.54 11.86 -3.90
C PRO A 437 23.08 12.53 -5.18
N ALA A 438 24.38 12.85 -5.24
CA ALA A 438 25.01 13.42 -6.43
C ALA A 438 25.10 12.43 -7.61
N ASN A 439 25.16 11.12 -7.35
CA ASN A 439 25.20 10.07 -8.37
C ASN A 439 23.80 9.62 -8.83
N ASN A 440 22.74 10.20 -8.28
CA ASN A 440 21.35 10.04 -8.73
C ASN A 440 21.10 10.76 -10.07
N THR A 441 22.15 11.30 -10.72
CA THR A 441 22.08 11.94 -12.03
C THR A 441 23.23 11.45 -12.91
N ALA A 442 22.90 11.08 -14.15
CA ALA A 442 23.84 10.69 -15.18
C ALA A 442 23.48 11.32 -16.54
N GLN A 443 24.23 11.03 -17.57
CA GLN A 443 24.01 11.55 -18.92
C GLN A 443 24.01 10.43 -19.97
N LEU A 444 23.11 10.55 -20.94
CA LEU A 444 23.29 9.96 -22.25
C LEU A 444 24.06 10.93 -23.12
N VAL A 445 25.20 10.51 -23.63
CA VAL A 445 26.02 11.32 -24.58
C VAL A 445 25.98 10.66 -25.95
N VAL A 446 25.55 11.39 -26.95
CA VAL A 446 25.50 10.95 -28.35
C VAL A 446 26.61 11.65 -29.13
N ASN A 447 27.40 10.87 -29.89
CA ASN A 447 28.53 11.36 -30.69
C ASN A 447 29.53 12.22 -29.87
N ALA A 448 30.00 11.63 -28.75
CA ALA A 448 31.04 12.25 -27.94
C ALA A 448 32.28 12.58 -28.79
N THR A 449 32.77 13.81 -28.67
CA THR A 449 34.07 14.17 -29.22
C THR A 449 35.19 13.61 -28.33
N ALA A 450 36.31 13.18 -28.96
CA ALA A 450 37.42 12.56 -28.24
C ALA A 450 38.19 13.56 -27.34
#